data_a7e7bf4d161940528084b1941023b7b7
#
_entry.id   a7e7bf4d161940528084b1941023b7b7
#
_cell.length_a   1.000
_cell.length_b   1.000
_cell.length_c   1.000
_cell.angle_alpha   90.00
_cell.angle_beta   90.00
_cell.angle_gamma   90.00
#
_symmetry.space_group_name_H-M   'P 1'
#
loop_
_entity.id
_entity.type
_entity.pdbx_description
1 polymer ?
#
loop_
_entity_poly.entity_id
_entity_poly.type
_entity_poly.pdbx_seq_one_letter_code
_entity_poly.pdbx_strand_id
1 'polypeptide(L)'
;DMVAYQVRRALRQDLMKLVAAARRDLRGVFARPVSDEEKRVLKRARLEQLQIAASTRLERAGRKPAGWLRGELNNARLVSMALYEGRLPAFRALLGQCEHNLRCFYAKARELSKQDKADRDAALDSLARG
;
A
#
# COMPACT_ATOMS: atom_id res chain seq x y z
N ASP A 1 19.73 12.49 10.35
CA ASP A 1 19.93 11.75 11.58
C ASP A 1 19.51 10.28 11.43
N MET A 2 20.43 9.39 11.75
CA MET A 2 20.25 7.95 11.62
C MET A 2 19.10 7.44 12.51
N VAL A 3 19.00 7.94 13.74
CA VAL A 3 17.94 7.55 14.68
C VAL A 3 16.58 7.96 14.15
N ALA A 4 16.43 9.19 13.67
CA ALA A 4 15.18 9.67 13.10
C ALA A 4 14.79 8.87 11.86
N TYR A 5 15.75 8.50 11.03
CA TYR A 5 15.50 7.65 9.86
C TYR A 5 14.97 6.28 10.26
N GLN A 6 15.61 5.65 11.26
CA GLN A 6 15.20 4.33 11.73
C GLN A 6 13.79 4.36 12.35
N VAL A 7 13.47 5.41 13.11
CA VAL A 7 12.14 5.59 13.68
C VAL A 7 11.08 5.72 12.59
N ARG A 8 11.34 6.53 11.56
CA ARG A 8 10.41 6.68 10.45
C ARG A 8 10.22 5.39 9.67
N ARG A 9 11.31 4.64 9.48
CA ARG A 9 11.25 3.35 8.80
C ARG A 9 10.41 2.34 9.58
N ALA A 10 10.62 2.25 10.89
CA ALA A 10 9.83 1.36 11.75
C ALA A 10 8.35 1.72 11.70
N LEU A 11 8.02 3.01 11.78
CA LEU A 11 6.64 3.48 11.68
C LEU A 11 6.00 3.06 10.36
N ARG A 12 6.70 3.28 9.25
CA ARG A 12 6.20 2.89 7.94
C ARG A 12 5.95 1.38 7.85
N GLN A 13 6.89 0.59 8.35
CA GLN A 13 6.74 -0.86 8.33
C GLN A 13 5.54 -1.32 9.16
N ASP A 14 5.33 -0.72 10.33
CA ASP A 14 4.18 -1.06 11.17
C ASP A 14 2.87 -0.70 10.49
N LEU A 15 2.79 0.48 9.88
CA LEU A 15 1.60 0.89 9.14
C LEU A 15 1.31 -0.06 7.97
N MET A 16 2.36 -0.47 7.25
CA MET A 16 2.20 -1.40 6.13
C MET A 16 1.73 -2.78 6.58
N LYS A 17 2.18 -3.24 7.75
CA LYS A 17 1.69 -4.49 8.33
C LYS A 17 0.19 -4.41 8.66
N LEU A 18 -0.26 -3.28 9.20
CA LEU A 18 -1.67 -3.06 9.48
C LEU A 18 -2.51 -3.09 8.20
N VAL A 19 -2.03 -2.43 7.15
CA VAL A 19 -2.70 -2.42 5.85
C VAL A 19 -2.76 -3.82 5.24
N ALA A 20 -1.66 -4.57 5.30
CA ALA A 20 -1.59 -5.92 4.77
C ALA A 20 -2.57 -6.87 5.49
N ALA A 21 -2.66 -6.75 6.82
CA ALA A 21 -3.60 -7.53 7.62
C ALA A 21 -5.06 -7.21 7.24
N ALA A 22 -5.38 -5.93 7.10
CA ALA A 22 -6.72 -5.51 6.68
C ALA A 22 -7.06 -6.04 5.29
N ARG A 23 -6.11 -6.01 4.37
CA ARG A 23 -6.31 -6.53 3.01
C ARG A 23 -6.60 -8.03 3.02
N ARG A 24 -5.86 -8.80 3.83
CA ARG A 24 -6.11 -10.25 3.97
C ARG A 24 -7.51 -10.51 4.52
N ASP A 25 -7.90 -9.78 5.57
CA ASP A 25 -9.21 -9.93 6.18
C ASP A 25 -10.33 -9.60 5.21
N LEU A 26 -10.15 -8.54 4.41
CA LEU A 26 -11.14 -8.14 3.41
C LEU A 26 -11.28 -9.17 2.29
N ARG A 27 -10.19 -9.78 1.86
CA ARG A 27 -10.28 -10.88 0.90
C ARG A 27 -11.11 -12.04 1.45
N GLY A 28 -10.92 -12.35 2.73
CA GLY A 28 -11.74 -13.36 3.40
C GLY A 28 -13.21 -13.00 3.44
N VAL A 29 -13.53 -11.73 3.72
CA VAL A 29 -14.91 -11.24 3.74
C VAL A 29 -15.55 -11.40 2.36
N PHE A 30 -14.88 -11.00 1.29
CA PHE A 30 -15.43 -11.09 -0.06
C PHE A 30 -15.60 -12.52 -0.54
N ALA A 31 -14.85 -13.46 0.03
CA ALA A 31 -14.98 -14.89 -0.29
C ALA A 31 -16.11 -15.59 0.49
N ARG A 32 -16.71 -14.93 1.49
CA ARG A 32 -17.77 -15.54 2.31
C ARG A 32 -19.08 -15.67 1.52
N PRO A 33 -19.85 -16.75 1.77
CA PRO A 33 -21.16 -16.94 1.13
C PRO A 33 -22.24 -16.12 1.87
N VAL A 34 -22.06 -14.83 1.97
CA VAL A 34 -23.01 -13.89 2.59
C VAL A 34 -23.44 -12.86 1.55
N SER A 35 -24.51 -12.13 1.86
CA SER A 35 -25.05 -11.13 0.94
C SER A 35 -24.05 -9.99 0.70
N ASP A 36 -24.22 -9.27 -0.42
CA ASP A 36 -23.40 -8.12 -0.73
C ASP A 36 -23.54 -7.01 0.32
N GLU A 37 -24.74 -6.87 0.89
CA GLU A 37 -24.99 -5.90 1.95
C GLU A 37 -24.19 -6.27 3.21
N GLU A 38 -24.19 -7.53 3.62
CA GLU A 38 -23.39 -8.00 4.74
C GLU A 38 -21.89 -7.79 4.48
N LYS A 39 -21.43 -8.05 3.26
CA LYS A 39 -20.04 -7.79 2.88
C LYS A 39 -19.67 -6.31 3.04
N ARG A 40 -20.56 -5.40 2.66
CA ARG A 40 -20.35 -3.96 2.84
C ARG A 40 -20.24 -3.56 4.30
N VAL A 41 -21.10 -4.13 5.15
CA VAL A 41 -21.05 -3.88 6.60
C VAL A 41 -19.73 -4.36 7.18
N LEU A 42 -19.33 -5.60 6.87
CA LEU A 42 -18.08 -6.19 7.35
C LEU A 42 -16.86 -5.40 6.84
N LYS A 43 -16.87 -4.99 5.58
CA LYS A 43 -15.83 -4.15 4.99
C LYS A 43 -15.69 -2.84 5.76
N ARG A 44 -16.80 -2.15 5.99
CA ARG A 44 -16.78 -0.87 6.70
C ARG A 44 -16.21 -1.02 8.10
N ALA A 45 -16.67 -2.03 8.83
CA ALA A 45 -16.19 -2.31 10.18
C ALA A 45 -14.69 -2.59 10.18
N ARG A 46 -14.20 -3.38 9.22
CA ARG A 46 -12.77 -3.69 9.13
C ARG A 46 -11.92 -2.47 8.80
N LEU A 47 -12.40 -1.60 7.91
CA LEU A 47 -11.71 -0.37 7.56
C LEU A 47 -11.67 0.62 8.74
N GLU A 48 -12.73 0.68 9.54
CA GLU A 48 -12.74 1.48 10.76
C GLU A 48 -11.70 0.97 11.77
N GLN A 49 -11.59 -0.34 11.94
CA GLN A 49 -10.57 -0.93 12.79
C GLN A 49 -9.16 -0.56 12.31
N LEU A 50 -8.92 -0.61 11.01
CA LEU A 50 -7.63 -0.21 10.44
C LEU A 50 -7.34 1.26 10.73
N GLN A 51 -8.33 2.12 10.55
CA GLN A 51 -8.20 3.56 10.80
C GLN A 51 -7.80 3.83 12.26
N ILE A 52 -8.47 3.17 13.19
CA ILE A 52 -8.19 3.30 14.63
C ILE A 52 -6.78 2.81 14.94
N ALA A 53 -6.41 1.63 14.46
CA ALA A 53 -5.10 1.05 14.72
C ALA A 53 -3.97 1.90 14.15
N ALA A 54 -4.13 2.40 12.92
CA ALA A 54 -3.15 3.26 12.27
C ALA A 54 -3.03 4.61 12.98
N SER A 55 -4.15 5.21 13.37
CA SER A 55 -4.16 6.48 14.11
C SER A 55 -3.47 6.32 15.46
N THR A 56 -3.75 5.24 16.19
CA THR A 56 -3.10 4.95 17.46
C THR A 56 -1.59 4.81 17.29
N ARG A 57 -1.15 4.11 16.25
CA ARG A 57 0.27 3.95 15.97
C ARG A 57 0.96 5.28 15.66
N LEU A 58 0.29 6.13 14.86
CA LEU A 58 0.81 7.47 14.54
C LEU A 58 0.90 8.35 15.77
N GLU A 59 -0.11 8.33 16.64
CA GLU A 59 -0.10 9.09 17.89
C GLU A 59 1.05 8.66 18.80
N ARG A 60 1.33 7.37 18.90
CA ARG A 60 2.48 6.87 19.66
C ARG A 60 3.80 7.40 19.14
N ALA A 61 3.88 7.67 17.84
CA ALA A 61 5.05 8.24 17.20
C ALA A 61 5.08 9.78 17.29
N GLY A 62 4.10 10.39 17.96
CA GLY A 62 3.98 11.84 18.08
C GLY A 62 3.56 12.52 16.77
N ARG A 63 2.86 11.80 15.89
CA ARG A 63 2.47 12.31 14.58
C ARG A 63 0.96 12.42 14.45
N LYS A 64 0.53 13.39 13.65
CA LYS A 64 -0.87 13.52 13.27
C LYS A 64 -1.22 12.47 12.22
N PRO A 65 -2.44 11.95 12.21
CA PRO A 65 -2.87 11.04 11.16
C PRO A 65 -2.70 11.66 9.77
N ALA A 66 -2.20 10.86 8.82
CA ALA A 66 -2.11 11.29 7.43
C ALA A 66 -3.49 11.53 6.86
N GLY A 67 -3.58 12.39 5.83
CA GLY A 67 -4.88 12.75 5.22
C GLY A 67 -5.69 11.55 4.79
N TRP A 68 -5.05 10.49 4.28
CA TRP A 68 -5.75 9.28 3.84
C TRP A 68 -6.36 8.50 5.01
N LEU A 69 -5.91 8.74 6.25
CA LEU A 69 -6.50 8.13 7.46
C LEU A 69 -7.70 8.92 7.97
N ARG A 70 -7.85 10.18 7.56
CA ARG A 70 -8.96 11.03 7.99
C ARG A 70 -10.22 10.81 7.17
N GLY A 71 -10.05 10.32 5.95
CA GLY A 71 -11.15 10.01 5.06
C GLY A 71 -11.54 8.55 5.13
N GLU A 72 -12.50 8.20 4.29
CA GLU A 72 -12.91 6.80 4.14
C GLU A 72 -11.85 6.04 3.36
N LEU A 73 -11.32 4.97 3.97
CA LEU A 73 -10.44 4.04 3.28
C LEU A 73 -11.27 3.11 2.42
N ASN A 74 -10.75 2.75 1.25
CA ASN A 74 -11.42 1.83 0.34
C ASN A 74 -10.46 0.77 -0.19
N ASN A 75 -11.01 -0.27 -0.81
CA ASN A 75 -10.22 -1.40 -1.31
C ASN A 75 -9.19 -0.98 -2.36
N ALA A 76 -9.53 -0.04 -3.23
CA ALA A 76 -8.61 0.41 -4.27
C ALA A 76 -7.36 1.02 -3.66
N ARG A 77 -7.51 1.84 -2.63
CA ARG A 77 -6.39 2.45 -1.92
C ARG A 77 -5.53 1.41 -1.21
N LEU A 78 -6.18 0.44 -0.53
CA LEU A 78 -5.47 -0.65 0.14
C LEU A 78 -4.68 -1.51 -0.85
N VAL A 79 -5.28 -1.84 -1.99
CA VAL A 79 -4.61 -2.60 -3.05
C VAL A 79 -3.41 -1.83 -3.59
N SER A 80 -3.58 -0.54 -3.86
CA SER A 80 -2.49 0.31 -4.36
C SER A 80 -1.32 0.36 -3.38
N MET A 81 -1.60 0.55 -2.10
CA MET A 81 -0.56 0.57 -1.06
C MET A 81 0.17 -0.76 -0.95
N ALA A 82 -0.58 -1.88 -0.97
CA ALA A 82 0.00 -3.21 -0.88
C ALA A 82 0.86 -3.54 -2.11
N LEU A 83 0.41 -3.14 -3.30
CA LEU A 83 1.18 -3.32 -4.54
C LEU A 83 2.47 -2.51 -4.49
N TYR A 84 2.39 -1.25 -4.07
CA TYR A 84 3.57 -0.39 -3.95
C TYR A 84 4.60 -1.02 -3.01
N GLU A 85 4.18 -1.45 -1.82
CA GLU A 85 5.09 -2.03 -0.83
C GLU A 85 5.72 -3.33 -1.33
N GLY A 86 4.94 -4.19 -1.97
CA GLY A 86 5.43 -5.45 -2.53
C GLY A 86 6.33 -5.29 -3.74
N ARG A 87 6.27 -4.13 -4.41
CA ARG A 87 7.02 -3.86 -5.63
C ARG A 87 8.14 -2.85 -5.44
N LEU A 88 8.48 -2.53 -4.21
CA LEU A 88 9.52 -1.54 -3.92
C LEU A 88 10.87 -1.84 -4.60
N PRO A 89 11.39 -3.09 -4.60
CA PRO A 89 12.62 -3.39 -5.33
C PRO A 89 12.52 -3.07 -6.83
N ALA A 90 11.37 -3.35 -7.46
CA ALA A 90 11.15 -3.07 -8.87
C ALA A 90 11.17 -1.56 -9.14
N PHE A 91 10.51 -0.77 -8.29
CA PHE A 91 10.48 0.68 -8.45
C PHE A 91 11.85 1.32 -8.17
N ARG A 92 12.60 0.78 -7.22
CA ARG A 92 13.99 1.24 -7.00
C ARG A 92 14.87 0.99 -8.22
N ALA A 93 14.75 -0.19 -8.84
CA ALA A 93 15.49 -0.53 -10.05
C ALA A 93 15.09 0.41 -11.20
N LEU A 94 13.80 0.70 -11.33
CA LEU A 94 13.29 1.60 -12.36
C LEU A 94 13.85 3.01 -12.18
N LEU A 95 13.87 3.51 -10.96
CA LEU A 95 14.44 4.82 -10.65
C LEU A 95 15.95 4.85 -10.97
N GLY A 96 16.67 3.77 -10.68
CA GLY A 96 18.08 3.62 -11.03
C GLY A 96 18.31 3.66 -12.54
N GLN A 97 17.45 2.99 -13.33
CA GLN A 97 17.53 3.05 -14.79
C GLN A 97 17.31 4.44 -15.34
N CYS A 98 16.54 5.26 -14.64
CA CYS A 98 16.31 6.65 -14.97
C CYS A 98 17.36 7.60 -14.39
N GLU A 99 18.43 7.08 -13.78
CA GLU A 99 19.48 7.87 -13.14
C GLU A 99 18.89 8.82 -12.09
N HIS A 100 17.88 8.36 -11.35
CA HIS A 100 17.15 9.11 -10.32
C HIS A 100 16.41 10.35 -10.85
N ASN A 101 16.16 10.41 -12.16
CA ASN A 101 15.35 11.47 -12.75
C ASN A 101 13.86 11.12 -12.56
N LEU A 102 13.14 11.94 -11.79
CA LEU A 102 11.73 11.68 -11.45
C LEU A 102 10.81 11.76 -12.66
N ARG A 103 11.10 12.66 -13.62
CA ARG A 103 10.28 12.77 -14.84
C ARG A 103 10.35 11.47 -15.65
N CYS A 104 11.55 10.92 -15.81
CA CYS A 104 11.76 9.63 -16.46
C CYS A 104 11.04 8.52 -15.72
N PHE A 105 11.17 8.48 -14.39
CA PHE A 105 10.54 7.49 -13.54
C PHE A 105 9.00 7.51 -13.69
N TYR A 106 8.38 8.70 -13.61
CA TYR A 106 6.93 8.81 -13.74
C TYR A 106 6.44 8.41 -15.14
N ALA A 107 7.20 8.75 -16.20
CA ALA A 107 6.83 8.36 -17.54
C ALA A 107 6.82 6.83 -17.69
N LYS A 108 7.84 6.16 -17.19
CA LYS A 108 7.95 4.69 -17.24
C LYS A 108 6.91 4.01 -16.36
N ALA A 109 6.66 4.55 -15.16
CA ALA A 109 5.63 4.03 -14.27
C ALA A 109 4.24 4.15 -14.92
N ARG A 110 3.98 5.26 -15.62
CA ARG A 110 2.73 5.46 -16.34
C ARG A 110 2.56 4.42 -17.46
N GLU A 111 3.60 4.12 -18.20
CA GLU A 111 3.56 3.08 -19.21
C GLU A 111 3.24 1.71 -18.63
N LEU A 112 3.86 1.36 -17.51
CA LEU A 112 3.57 0.12 -16.79
C LEU A 112 2.10 0.05 -16.37
N SER A 113 1.53 1.17 -15.92
CA SER A 113 0.13 1.21 -15.48
C SER A 113 -0.87 0.97 -16.62
N LYS A 114 -0.46 1.17 -17.88
CA LYS A 114 -1.29 0.95 -19.05
C LYS A 114 -1.28 -0.50 -19.53
N GLN A 115 -0.33 -1.29 -19.10
CA GLN A 115 -0.24 -2.71 -19.45
C GLN A 115 -1.30 -3.52 -18.71
N ASP A 116 -1.65 -4.68 -19.24
CA ASP A 116 -2.51 -5.59 -18.50
C ASP A 116 -1.75 -6.15 -17.29
N LYS A 117 -2.50 -6.78 -16.39
CA LYS A 117 -1.93 -7.22 -15.11
C LYS A 117 -0.78 -8.22 -15.31
N ALA A 118 -0.94 -9.19 -16.24
CA ALA A 118 0.07 -10.22 -16.45
C ALA A 118 1.38 -9.62 -16.99
N ASP A 119 1.28 -8.74 -17.99
CA ASP A 119 2.45 -8.09 -18.58
C ASP A 119 3.12 -7.15 -17.59
N ARG A 120 2.34 -6.38 -16.83
CA ARG A 120 2.85 -5.48 -15.81
C ARG A 120 3.59 -6.26 -14.71
N ASP A 121 3.01 -7.35 -14.21
CA ASP A 121 3.63 -8.15 -13.17
C ASP A 121 4.93 -8.78 -13.66
N ALA A 122 4.96 -9.27 -14.90
CA ALA A 122 6.18 -9.82 -15.51
C ALA A 122 7.28 -8.76 -15.62
N ALA A 123 6.92 -7.55 -16.05
CA ALA A 123 7.87 -6.44 -16.17
C ALA A 123 8.43 -6.02 -14.80
N LEU A 124 7.58 -5.94 -13.78
CA LEU A 124 8.00 -5.59 -12.43
C LEU A 124 8.88 -6.67 -11.81
N ASP A 125 8.56 -7.94 -12.02
CA ASP A 125 9.37 -9.05 -11.55
C ASP A 125 10.75 -9.04 -12.20
N SER A 126 10.82 -8.73 -13.49
CA SER A 126 12.07 -8.60 -14.22
C SER A 126 12.94 -7.48 -13.65
N LEU A 127 12.33 -6.32 -13.36
CA LEU A 127 13.04 -5.19 -12.75
C LEU A 127 13.60 -5.55 -11.38
N ALA A 128 12.82 -6.25 -10.56
CA ALA A 128 13.22 -6.62 -9.21
C ALA A 128 14.40 -7.60 -9.21
N ARG A 129 14.50 -8.45 -10.24
CA ARG A 129 15.63 -9.39 -10.36
C ARG A 129 16.91 -8.72 -10.85
N GLY A 130 16.81 -7.50 -11.34
CA GLY A 130 17.95 -6.76 -11.86
C GLY A 130 18.37 -7.19 -13.22
#